data_47a7c37babe0c65c03a09ec49a6fb5be
#
_entry.id   47a7c37babe0c65c03a09ec49a6fb5be
#
_cell.length_a   1.000
_cell.length_b   1.000
_cell.length_c   1.000
_cell.angle_alpha   90.00
_cell.angle_beta   90.00
_cell.angle_gamma   90.00
#
_symmetry.space_group_name_H-M   'P 1'
#
loop_
_entity.id
_entity.type
_entity.pdbx_description
1 polymer ?
#
loop_
_entity_poly.entity_id
_entity_poly.type
_entity_poly.pdbx_seq_one_letter_code
_entity_poly.pdbx_strand_id
1 'polypeptide(L)'
;MVPSLPGFAFSSGPPVNWTNDDTARVFNTLMTSVLGYKTYATHGTDWGAGIAYSLYGNFNSTVRAGHFAFIPFLPLTPDRLTAENISLDTDLEKFEEERFVEWSLTGNGYIVEQSTKVFASPSSLY
;
A
#
# COMPACT_ATOMS: atom_id res chain seq x y z
N MET A 1 2.00 2.98 17.18
CA MET A 1 1.74 4.31 16.60
C MET A 1 0.90 4.14 15.35
N VAL A 2 -0.07 5.02 15.12
CA VAL A 2 -0.94 5.02 13.94
C VAL A 2 -0.93 6.46 13.38
N PRO A 3 -0.03 6.78 12.44
CA PRO A 3 0.03 8.11 11.85
C PRO A 3 -1.07 8.26 10.79
N SER A 4 -1.63 9.46 10.67
CA SER A 4 -2.46 9.82 9.52
C SER A 4 -1.57 9.94 8.27
N LEU A 5 -2.03 9.36 7.17
CA LEU A 5 -1.31 9.45 5.90
C LEU A 5 -1.26 10.91 5.40
N PRO A 6 -0.25 11.31 4.62
CA PRO A 6 -0.19 12.62 4.00
C PRO A 6 -1.49 12.95 3.23
N GLY A 7 -2.09 14.10 3.51
CA GLY A 7 -3.38 14.52 2.93
C GLY A 7 -4.62 13.97 3.64
N PHE A 8 -4.49 13.14 4.68
CA PHE A 8 -5.62 12.59 5.44
C PHE A 8 -5.66 13.17 6.86
N ALA A 9 -6.88 13.32 7.36
CA ALA A 9 -7.19 13.84 8.70
C ALA A 9 -6.41 15.13 9.01
N PHE A 10 -5.49 15.09 9.96
CA PHE A 10 -4.70 16.26 10.40
C PHE A 10 -3.33 16.38 9.74
N SER A 11 -2.98 15.45 8.83
CA SER A 11 -1.72 15.52 8.09
C SER A 11 -1.85 16.45 6.89
N SER A 12 -0.85 17.31 6.68
CA SER A 12 -0.78 18.19 5.53
C SER A 12 -0.76 17.41 4.22
N GLY A 13 -1.29 18.00 3.16
CA GLY A 13 -1.22 17.44 1.82
C GLY A 13 0.23 17.24 1.37
N PRO A 14 0.52 16.15 0.66
CA PRO A 14 1.87 15.89 0.15
C PRO A 14 2.20 16.81 -1.04
N PRO A 15 3.48 17.05 -1.34
CA PRO A 15 3.89 17.69 -2.58
C PRO A 15 3.45 16.91 -3.82
N VAL A 16 3.48 17.58 -4.97
CA VAL A 16 3.24 16.92 -6.28
C VAL A 16 4.26 15.81 -6.51
N ASN A 17 3.84 14.69 -7.09
CA ASN A 17 4.63 13.48 -7.34
C ASN A 17 5.11 12.74 -6.08
N TRP A 18 4.46 12.96 -4.94
CA TRP A 18 4.73 12.22 -3.72
C TRP A 18 4.31 10.75 -3.86
N THR A 19 5.17 9.84 -3.45
CA THR A 19 4.96 8.39 -3.57
C THR A 19 4.77 7.71 -2.21
N ASN A 20 4.41 6.43 -2.24
CA ASN A 20 4.41 5.59 -1.05
C ASN A 20 5.80 5.49 -0.41
N ASP A 21 6.86 5.47 -1.23
CA ASP A 21 8.24 5.42 -0.74
C ASP A 21 8.63 6.69 0.01
N ASP A 22 8.14 7.85 -0.43
CA ASP A 22 8.37 9.10 0.29
C ASP A 22 7.68 9.09 1.66
N THR A 23 6.45 8.58 1.72
CA THR A 23 5.73 8.40 2.99
C THR A 23 6.44 7.41 3.89
N ALA A 24 6.88 6.27 3.34
CA ALA A 24 7.65 5.26 4.07
C ALA A 24 8.95 5.85 4.65
N ARG A 25 9.67 6.66 3.87
CA ARG A 25 10.88 7.35 4.33
C ARG A 25 10.58 8.28 5.51
N VAL A 26 9.51 9.06 5.46
CA VAL A 26 9.11 9.95 6.56
C VAL A 26 8.74 9.13 7.80
N PHE A 27 7.99 8.05 7.65
CA PHE A 27 7.59 7.20 8.77
C PHE A 27 8.77 6.45 9.38
N ASN A 28 9.71 5.97 8.55
CA ASN A 28 10.95 5.38 9.08
C ASN A 28 11.77 6.41 9.86
N THR A 29 11.89 7.64 9.36
CA THR A 29 12.56 8.73 10.07
C THR A 29 11.88 9.06 11.41
N LEU A 30 10.55 9.10 11.41
CA LEU A 30 9.76 9.28 12.63
C LEU A 30 10.08 8.19 13.66
N MET A 31 10.03 6.93 13.25
CA MET A 31 10.26 5.80 14.15
C MET A 31 11.70 5.77 14.68
N THR A 32 12.68 5.98 13.82
CA THR A 32 14.09 5.81 14.17
C THR A 32 14.72 7.06 14.77
N SER A 33 14.54 8.22 14.13
CA SER A 33 15.24 9.45 14.49
C SER A 33 14.50 10.28 15.52
N VAL A 34 13.16 10.27 15.49
CA VAL A 34 12.35 11.08 16.41
C VAL A 34 11.99 10.28 17.66
N LEU A 35 11.52 9.04 17.48
CA LEU A 35 11.07 8.19 18.58
C LEU A 35 12.18 7.26 19.14
N GLY A 36 13.30 7.14 18.45
CA GLY A 36 14.48 6.42 18.90
C GLY A 36 14.38 4.89 18.86
N TYR A 37 13.42 4.32 18.12
CA TYR A 37 13.33 2.87 17.96
C TYR A 37 14.43 2.35 17.05
N LYS A 38 15.23 1.41 17.53
CA LYS A 38 16.27 0.75 16.72
C LYS A 38 15.64 -0.17 15.67
N THR A 39 14.59 -0.88 16.05
CA THR A 39 13.84 -1.78 15.18
C THR A 39 12.36 -1.72 15.52
N TYR A 40 11.50 -2.01 14.54
CA TYR A 40 10.06 -2.06 14.73
C TYR A 40 9.39 -3.02 13.73
N ALA A 41 8.14 -3.34 13.95
CA ALA A 41 7.27 -4.04 13.01
C ALA A 41 6.28 -3.04 12.40
N THR A 42 5.83 -3.32 11.18
CA THR A 42 4.83 -2.53 10.49
C THR A 42 3.56 -3.33 10.21
N HIS A 43 2.42 -2.66 10.29
CA HIS A 43 1.13 -3.20 9.87
C HIS A 43 0.41 -2.16 9.02
N GLY A 44 -0.22 -2.61 7.94
CA GLY A 44 -1.01 -1.76 7.08
C GLY A 44 -2.19 -2.50 6.46
N THR A 45 -3.26 -1.75 6.27
CA THR A 45 -4.45 -2.16 5.52
C THR A 45 -4.69 -1.15 4.42
N ASP A 46 -5.36 -1.54 3.33
CA ASP A 46 -5.71 -0.65 2.23
C ASP A 46 -4.47 0.15 1.73
N TRP A 47 -4.56 1.47 1.55
CA TRP A 47 -3.43 2.35 1.20
C TRP A 47 -2.25 2.23 2.17
N GLY A 48 -2.55 2.02 3.45
CA GLY A 48 -1.53 1.77 4.46
C GLY A 48 -0.76 0.48 4.25
N ALA A 49 -1.33 -0.52 3.58
CA ALA A 49 -0.62 -1.76 3.23
C ALA A 49 0.50 -1.49 2.21
N GLY A 50 0.25 -0.62 1.22
CA GLY A 50 1.29 -0.22 0.26
C GLY A 50 2.46 0.50 0.94
N ILE A 51 2.17 1.39 1.88
CA ILE A 51 3.22 2.11 2.64
C ILE A 51 3.95 1.16 3.59
N ALA A 52 3.23 0.26 4.25
CA ALA A 52 3.85 -0.76 5.11
C ALA A 52 4.74 -1.72 4.31
N TYR A 53 4.35 -2.04 3.08
CA TYR A 53 5.15 -2.83 2.15
C TYR A 53 6.43 -2.10 1.74
N SER A 54 6.33 -0.80 1.37
CA SER A 54 7.49 0.05 1.08
C SER A 54 8.43 0.18 2.29
N LEU A 55 7.88 0.30 3.50
CA LEU A 55 8.67 0.30 4.73
C LEU A 55 9.45 -0.99 4.89
N TYR A 56 8.79 -2.13 4.74
CA TYR A 56 9.42 -3.45 4.91
C TYR A 56 10.50 -3.72 3.84
N GLY A 57 10.24 -3.35 2.59
CA GLY A 57 11.17 -3.54 1.47
C GLY A 57 12.39 -2.61 1.55
N ASN A 58 12.17 -1.31 1.79
CA ASN A 58 13.22 -0.31 1.68
C ASN A 58 14.02 -0.10 2.97
N PHE A 59 13.49 -0.49 4.13
CA PHE A 59 14.10 -0.25 5.44
C PHE A 59 14.25 -1.53 6.27
N ASN A 60 14.64 -2.63 5.64
CA ASN A 60 14.73 -3.97 6.23
C ASN A 60 15.74 -4.09 7.39
N SER A 61 16.65 -3.15 7.54
CA SER A 61 17.56 -3.06 8.69
C SER A 61 16.84 -2.60 9.96
N THR A 62 15.78 -1.81 9.85
CA THR A 62 15.00 -1.25 10.95
C THR A 62 13.61 -1.90 11.05
N VAL A 63 12.97 -2.20 9.93
CA VAL A 63 11.67 -2.89 9.88
C VAL A 63 11.90 -4.39 9.84
N ARG A 64 11.62 -5.08 10.96
CA ARG A 64 11.96 -6.50 11.13
C ARG A 64 10.80 -7.46 10.87
N ALA A 65 9.58 -6.95 10.77
CA ALA A 65 8.39 -7.72 10.42
C ALA A 65 7.34 -6.81 9.77
N GLY A 66 6.58 -7.35 8.84
CA GLY A 66 5.45 -6.69 8.20
C GLY A 66 4.22 -7.57 8.22
N HIS A 67 3.06 -6.98 8.52
CA HIS A 67 1.76 -7.60 8.32
C HIS A 67 0.93 -6.73 7.38
N PHE A 68 0.48 -7.32 6.28
CA PHE A 68 -0.25 -6.62 5.24
C PHE A 68 -1.63 -7.25 5.09
N ALA A 69 -2.67 -6.50 5.37
CA ALA A 69 -4.03 -6.89 5.06
C ALA A 69 -4.45 -6.17 3.78
N PHE A 70 -4.54 -6.92 2.69
CA PHE A 70 -4.85 -6.43 1.35
C PHE A 70 -3.69 -5.62 0.72
N ILE A 71 -3.04 -6.18 -0.30
CA ILE A 71 -2.02 -5.51 -1.10
C ILE A 71 -2.56 -5.37 -2.54
N PRO A 72 -3.43 -4.38 -2.81
CA PRO A 72 -4.11 -4.25 -4.10
C PRO A 72 -3.18 -3.82 -5.24
N PHE A 73 -1.94 -3.44 -4.91
CA PHE A 73 -0.99 -2.86 -5.87
C PHE A 73 -0.09 -3.89 -6.54
N LEU A 74 -0.22 -5.15 -6.17
CA LEU A 74 0.53 -6.26 -6.76
C LEU A 74 -0.43 -7.34 -7.28
N PRO A 75 -1.30 -7.03 -8.25
CA PRO A 75 -2.18 -8.04 -8.79
C PRO A 75 -1.35 -9.13 -9.46
N LEU A 76 -1.57 -10.35 -9.05
CA LEU A 76 -1.08 -11.53 -9.77
C LEU A 76 -2.03 -11.78 -10.95
N THR A 77 -1.90 -10.98 -11.99
CA THR A 77 -2.64 -11.22 -13.22
C THR A 77 -2.05 -12.42 -13.98
N PRO A 78 -2.82 -13.15 -14.78
CA PRO A 78 -2.32 -14.26 -15.60
C PRO A 78 -1.10 -13.87 -16.44
N ASP A 79 -1.11 -12.67 -17.02
CA ASP A 79 0.02 -12.15 -17.80
C ASP A 79 1.28 -11.97 -16.94
N ARG A 80 1.11 -11.49 -15.72
CA ARG A 80 2.23 -11.31 -14.79
C ARG A 80 2.77 -12.64 -14.28
N LEU A 81 1.89 -13.59 -13.94
CA LEU A 81 2.30 -14.95 -13.58
C LEU A 81 3.14 -15.57 -14.68
N THR A 82 2.71 -15.43 -15.93
CA THR A 82 3.45 -15.92 -17.10
C THR A 82 4.78 -15.19 -17.27
N ALA A 83 4.80 -13.87 -17.18
CA ALA A 83 6.02 -13.07 -17.36
C ALA A 83 7.08 -13.33 -16.28
N GLU A 84 6.66 -13.59 -15.05
CA GLU A 84 7.55 -13.87 -13.92
C GLU A 84 7.82 -15.39 -13.73
N ASN A 85 7.28 -16.23 -14.63
CA ASN A 85 7.40 -17.70 -14.58
C ASN A 85 6.94 -18.27 -13.24
N ILE A 86 5.84 -17.73 -12.70
CA ILE A 86 5.20 -18.19 -11.47
C ILE A 86 4.14 -19.23 -11.83
N SER A 87 4.24 -20.43 -11.28
CA SER A 87 3.20 -21.47 -11.39
C SER A 87 2.33 -21.47 -10.14
N LEU A 88 1.03 -21.69 -10.35
CA LEU A 88 0.07 -21.88 -9.25
C LEU A 88 -0.07 -23.39 -9.03
N ASP A 89 0.49 -23.89 -7.95
CA ASP A 89 0.65 -25.33 -7.72
C ASP A 89 -0.50 -25.93 -6.90
N THR A 90 -1.17 -25.12 -6.09
CA THR A 90 -2.27 -25.57 -5.22
C THR A 90 -3.63 -25.17 -5.74
N ASP A 91 -4.66 -25.94 -5.37
CA ASP A 91 -6.05 -25.60 -5.70
C ASP A 91 -6.50 -24.29 -5.03
N LEU A 92 -5.91 -23.96 -3.87
CA LEU A 92 -6.18 -22.68 -3.20
C LEU A 92 -5.64 -21.50 -4.02
N GLU A 93 -4.41 -21.57 -4.48
CA GLU A 93 -3.80 -20.50 -5.31
C GLU A 93 -4.59 -20.27 -6.60
N LYS A 94 -5.05 -21.33 -7.25
CA LYS A 94 -5.90 -21.24 -8.45
C LYS A 94 -7.24 -20.59 -8.13
N PHE A 95 -7.86 -20.99 -7.01
CA PHE A 95 -9.12 -20.40 -6.55
C PHE A 95 -8.95 -18.90 -6.22
N GLU A 96 -7.87 -18.52 -5.56
CA GLU A 96 -7.58 -17.13 -5.23
C GLU A 96 -7.35 -16.28 -6.49
N GLU A 97 -6.66 -16.83 -7.48
CA GLU A 97 -6.45 -16.17 -8.77
C GLU A 97 -7.77 -15.96 -9.52
N GLU A 98 -8.61 -17.00 -9.62
CA GLU A 98 -9.93 -16.90 -10.23
C GLU A 98 -10.82 -15.85 -9.53
N ARG A 99 -10.83 -15.83 -8.20
CA ARG A 99 -11.57 -14.83 -7.43
C ARG A 99 -11.02 -13.43 -7.62
N PHE A 100 -9.72 -13.28 -7.71
CA PHE A 100 -9.10 -12.00 -7.99
C PHE A 100 -9.47 -11.48 -9.39
N VAL A 101 -9.43 -12.32 -10.41
CA VAL A 101 -9.84 -11.95 -11.77
C VAL A 101 -11.31 -11.54 -11.80
N GLU A 102 -12.21 -12.30 -11.18
CA GLU A 102 -13.63 -11.94 -11.09
C GLU A 102 -13.83 -10.60 -10.38
N TRP A 103 -13.17 -10.41 -9.24
CA TRP A 103 -13.25 -9.16 -8.49
C TRP A 103 -12.69 -7.97 -9.29
N SER A 104 -11.60 -8.16 -10.02
CA SER A 104 -11.00 -7.10 -10.84
C SER A 104 -11.92 -6.63 -11.99
N LEU A 105 -12.86 -7.45 -12.40
CA LEU A 105 -13.85 -7.10 -13.43
C LEU A 105 -15.14 -6.48 -12.86
N THR A 106 -15.52 -6.86 -11.65
CA THR A 106 -16.86 -6.55 -11.12
C THR A 106 -16.85 -5.82 -9.77
N GLY A 107 -15.79 -5.95 -8.98
CA GLY A 107 -15.71 -5.47 -7.60
C GLY A 107 -14.83 -4.24 -7.35
N ASN A 108 -14.00 -3.85 -8.30
CA ASN A 108 -12.99 -2.82 -8.13
C ASN A 108 -13.47 -1.38 -8.39
N GLY A 109 -14.75 -1.17 -8.67
CA GLY A 109 -15.31 0.14 -9.04
C GLY A 109 -14.97 1.26 -8.05
N TYR A 110 -14.99 0.95 -6.76
CA TYR A 110 -14.63 1.92 -5.71
C TYR A 110 -13.15 2.35 -5.78
N ILE A 111 -12.22 1.45 -6.13
CA ILE A 111 -10.80 1.79 -6.30
C ILE A 111 -10.62 2.72 -7.49
N VAL A 112 -11.30 2.42 -8.61
CA VAL A 112 -11.26 3.27 -9.80
C VAL A 112 -11.80 4.65 -9.47
N GLU A 113 -12.91 4.75 -8.73
CA GLU A 113 -13.46 6.02 -8.30
C GLU A 113 -12.48 6.78 -7.39
N GLN A 114 -11.96 6.14 -6.35
CA GLN A 114 -11.04 6.78 -5.39
C GLN A 114 -9.70 7.16 -6.01
N SER A 115 -9.22 6.42 -7.00
CA SER A 115 -7.95 6.72 -7.67
C SER A 115 -8.07 7.79 -8.77
N THR A 116 -9.26 7.97 -9.34
CA THR A 116 -9.48 8.91 -10.45
C THR A 116 -10.22 10.18 -10.05
N LYS A 117 -11.11 10.07 -9.08
CA LYS A 117 -11.82 11.21 -8.47
C LYS A 117 -11.20 11.51 -7.12
N VAL A 118 -10.00 12.06 -7.13
CA VAL A 118 -9.42 12.64 -5.92
C VAL A 118 -10.45 13.65 -5.42
N PHE A 119 -10.96 13.44 -4.21
CA PHE A 119 -11.87 14.39 -3.58
C PHE A 119 -11.26 15.77 -3.73
N ALA A 120 -11.98 16.64 -4.40
CA ALA A 120 -11.59 18.02 -4.50
C ALA A 120 -11.34 18.52 -3.07
N SER A 121 -10.13 18.96 -2.82
CA SER A 121 -9.83 19.64 -1.55
C SER A 121 -10.91 20.70 -1.33
N PRO A 122 -11.40 20.95 -0.10
CA PRO A 122 -12.33 22.03 0.17
C PRO A 122 -11.90 23.37 -0.42
N SER A 123 -10.60 23.57 -0.68
CA SER A 123 -10.04 24.73 -1.38
C SER A 123 -10.36 24.79 -2.88
N SER A 124 -10.88 23.74 -3.50
CA SER A 124 -11.29 23.74 -4.92
C SER A 124 -12.80 23.98 -5.12
N LEU A 125 -13.53 24.23 -4.04
CA LEU A 125 -14.97 24.53 -4.06
C LEU A 125 -15.28 26.04 -3.93
N TYR A 126 -14.25 26.91 -4.05
CA TYR A 126 -14.43 28.38 -4.07
C TYR A 126 -13.80 28.98 -5.31
#